data_c573668fe99eb58799f557ed6ca52b4e
#
_entry.id   c573668fe99eb58799f557ed6ca52b4e
#
_cell.length_a   1.000
_cell.length_b   1.000
_cell.length_c   1.000
_cell.angle_alpha   90.00
_cell.angle_beta   90.00
_cell.angle_gamma   90.00
#
_symmetry.space_group_name_H-M   'P 1'
#
loop_
_entity.id
_entity.type
_entity.pdbx_description
1 polymer ?
#
loop_
_entity_poly.entity_id
_entity_poly.type
_entity_poly.pdbx_seq_one_letter_code
_entity_poly.pdbx_strand_id
1 'polypeptide(L)'
;MTTPFSESLFKTLKCRPAYPQSSFESLMAARQWVGTFVRWYNEEHRHSAIQFVTPAQRHAGLDGELLRKRAEVYEAAKAERPERWSGDTRSWAPITTVHLNPNKVSHRPSPKRRKKTALKKAA
;
A
#
# COMPACT_ATOMS: atom_id res chain seq x y z
N MET A 1 16.37 -17.03 -2.71
CA MET A 1 15.00 -16.52 -2.59
C MET A 1 15.04 -15.08 -2.15
N THR A 2 14.65 -14.20 -3.02
CA THR A 2 14.50 -12.78 -2.71
C THR A 2 13.24 -12.56 -1.90
N THR A 3 13.37 -11.88 -0.76
CA THR A 3 12.23 -11.53 0.07
C THR A 3 11.52 -10.31 -0.53
N PRO A 4 10.22 -10.36 -0.82
CA PRO A 4 9.51 -9.27 -1.50
C PRO A 4 9.61 -7.92 -0.77
N PHE A 5 9.71 -7.95 0.55
CA PHE A 5 9.83 -6.73 1.37
C PHE A 5 11.17 -6.02 1.19
N SER A 6 12.27 -6.77 1.16
CA SER A 6 13.61 -6.21 0.93
C SER A 6 13.71 -5.60 -0.45
N GLU A 7 13.21 -6.27 -1.48
CA GLU A 7 13.18 -5.77 -2.85
C GLU A 7 12.35 -4.47 -2.97
N SER A 8 11.20 -4.42 -2.32
CA SER A 8 10.35 -3.24 -2.31
C SER A 8 11.06 -2.04 -1.67
N LEU A 9 11.76 -2.25 -0.56
CA LEU A 9 12.55 -1.21 0.10
C LEU A 9 13.67 -0.70 -0.80
N PHE A 10 14.46 -1.59 -1.39
CA PHE A 10 15.55 -1.23 -2.31
C PHE A 10 15.04 -0.52 -3.56
N LYS A 11 13.92 -0.95 -4.10
CA LYS A 11 13.28 -0.26 -5.23
C LYS A 11 12.87 1.15 -4.86
N THR A 12 12.25 1.36 -3.71
CA THR A 12 11.86 2.68 -3.21
C THR A 12 13.09 3.58 -3.06
N LEU A 13 14.18 3.05 -2.50
CA LEU A 13 15.43 3.79 -2.34
C LEU A 13 16.02 4.21 -3.68
N LYS A 14 16.13 3.30 -4.63
CA LYS A 14 16.75 3.55 -5.94
C LYS A 14 15.89 4.42 -6.86
N CYS A 15 14.58 4.38 -6.73
CA CYS A 15 13.67 5.13 -7.58
C CYS A 15 13.40 6.56 -7.09
N ARG A 16 13.97 6.97 -5.96
CA ARG A 16 13.84 8.36 -5.51
C ARG A 16 14.56 9.31 -6.45
N PRO A 17 13.97 10.47 -6.75
CA PRO A 17 14.64 11.49 -7.56
C PRO A 17 15.96 11.99 -6.96
N ALA A 18 16.08 11.96 -5.62
CA ALA A 18 17.29 12.34 -4.90
C ALA A 18 18.37 11.25 -4.88
N TYR A 19 18.10 10.05 -5.42
CA TYR A 19 19.12 9.00 -5.49
C TYR A 19 20.26 9.41 -6.41
N PRO A 20 21.53 9.36 -5.96
CA PRO A 20 22.66 9.80 -6.78
C PRO A 20 22.83 8.94 -8.03
N GLN A 21 23.12 9.57 -9.15
CA GLN A 21 23.41 8.88 -10.41
C GLN A 21 24.85 8.39 -10.49
N SER A 22 25.72 8.93 -9.65
CA SER A 22 27.12 8.54 -9.52
C SER A 22 27.40 7.98 -8.14
N SER A 23 28.57 7.36 -7.95
CA SER A 23 29.00 6.88 -6.65
C SER A 23 29.11 8.02 -5.62
N PHE A 24 28.95 7.71 -4.34
CA PHE A 24 29.14 8.68 -3.28
C PHE A 24 30.63 9.08 -3.18
N GLU A 25 30.87 10.36 -2.90
CA GLU A 25 32.22 10.91 -2.77
C GLU A 25 32.98 10.32 -1.57
N SER A 26 32.27 10.01 -0.50
CA SER A 26 32.83 9.49 0.72
C SER A 26 31.83 8.63 1.50
N LEU A 27 32.33 7.86 2.48
CA LEU A 27 31.48 7.11 3.40
C LEU A 27 30.55 8.03 4.21
N MET A 28 31.03 9.21 4.58
CA MET A 28 30.24 10.20 5.31
C MET A 28 29.10 10.75 4.46
N ALA A 29 29.32 11.03 3.17
CA ALA A 29 28.30 11.46 2.26
C ALA A 29 27.21 10.39 2.08
N ALA A 30 27.61 9.12 1.94
CA ALA A 30 26.67 7.98 1.87
C ALA A 30 25.82 7.85 3.14
N ARG A 31 26.42 7.98 4.30
CA ARG A 31 25.71 7.92 5.59
C ARG A 31 24.70 9.06 5.77
N GLN A 32 25.07 10.27 5.37
CA GLN A 32 24.15 11.40 5.42
C GLN A 32 22.96 11.21 4.50
N TRP A 33 23.19 10.75 3.29
CA TRP A 33 22.12 10.49 2.32
C TRP A 33 21.17 9.41 2.84
N VAL A 34 21.71 8.29 3.33
CA VAL A 34 20.92 7.19 3.90
C VAL A 34 20.15 7.65 5.13
N GLY A 35 20.75 8.43 6.02
CA GLY A 35 20.08 9.00 7.18
C GLY A 35 18.90 9.87 6.81
N THR A 36 19.02 10.70 5.79
CA THR A 36 17.94 11.51 5.25
C THR A 36 16.84 10.65 4.63
N PHE A 37 17.22 9.61 3.88
CA PHE A 37 16.28 8.65 3.32
C PHE A 37 15.48 7.91 4.40
N VAL A 38 16.15 7.41 5.43
CA VAL A 38 15.51 6.66 6.53
C VAL A 38 14.51 7.55 7.27
N ARG A 39 14.88 8.79 7.54
CA ARG A 39 13.97 9.76 8.17
C ARG A 39 12.74 9.99 7.32
N TRP A 40 12.92 10.28 6.04
CA TRP A 40 11.81 10.44 5.11
C TRP A 40 10.93 9.18 5.06
N TYR A 41 11.53 8.00 4.95
CA TYR A 41 10.81 6.73 4.89
C TYR A 41 9.96 6.48 6.13
N ASN A 42 10.50 6.77 7.30
CA ASN A 42 9.80 6.54 8.56
C ASN A 42 8.73 7.59 8.87
N GLU A 43 8.94 8.84 8.52
CA GLU A 43 8.11 9.96 8.96
C GLU A 43 7.14 10.47 7.87
N GLU A 44 7.49 10.34 6.61
CA GLU A 44 6.72 10.91 5.51
C GLU A 44 6.18 9.87 4.53
N HIS A 45 6.92 8.79 4.29
CA HIS A 45 6.50 7.78 3.31
C HIS A 45 5.32 6.96 3.81
N ARG A 46 4.21 7.03 3.09
CA ARG A 46 3.00 6.25 3.38
C ARG A 46 3.07 4.90 2.69
N HIS A 47 3.20 3.85 3.48
CA HIS A 47 3.41 2.51 2.97
C HIS A 47 2.08 1.78 2.74
N SER A 48 1.85 1.27 1.53
CA SER A 48 0.60 0.58 1.16
C SER A 48 0.32 -0.69 1.98
N ALA A 49 1.36 -1.42 2.36
CA ALA A 49 1.22 -2.65 3.15
C ALA A 49 0.71 -2.42 4.57
N ILE A 50 0.82 -1.21 5.09
CA ILE A 50 0.30 -0.79 6.40
C ILE A 50 -0.81 0.25 6.27
N GLN A 51 -1.61 0.17 5.22
CA GLN A 51 -2.76 1.04 4.95
C GLN A 51 -2.41 2.52 4.76
N PHE A 52 -1.28 2.81 4.10
CA PHE A 52 -0.83 4.16 3.78
C PHE A 52 -0.62 5.08 4.99
N VAL A 53 -0.22 4.52 6.10
CA VAL A 53 0.34 5.28 7.23
C VAL A 53 1.86 5.26 7.14
N THR A 54 2.54 6.17 7.84
CA THR A 54 4.00 6.14 7.91
C THR A 54 4.47 5.06 8.89
N PRO A 55 5.67 4.47 8.68
CA PRO A 55 6.23 3.52 9.63
C PRO A 55 6.32 4.06 11.06
N ALA A 56 6.66 5.34 11.25
CA ALA A 56 6.70 5.98 12.56
C ALA A 56 5.31 6.04 13.23
N GLN A 57 4.28 6.38 12.48
CA GLN A 57 2.89 6.37 12.97
C GLN A 57 2.44 4.97 13.38
N ARG A 58 2.78 3.96 12.59
CA ARG A 58 2.48 2.56 12.94
C ARG A 58 3.21 2.12 14.19
N HIS A 59 4.48 2.44 14.31
CA HIS A 59 5.32 2.09 15.47
C HIS A 59 4.82 2.77 16.76
N ALA A 60 4.39 4.03 16.65
CA ALA A 60 3.82 4.78 17.78
C ALA A 60 2.38 4.38 18.15
N GLY A 61 1.73 3.52 17.37
CA GLY A 61 0.34 3.11 17.59
C GLY A 61 -0.71 4.14 17.19
N LEU A 62 -0.33 5.16 16.40
CA LEU A 62 -1.23 6.22 15.94
C LEU A 62 -2.05 5.83 14.70
N ASP A 63 -1.73 4.72 14.07
CA ASP A 63 -2.37 4.24 12.86
C ASP A 63 -3.87 3.94 13.03
N GLY A 64 -4.27 3.34 14.14
CA GLY A 64 -5.66 2.98 14.40
C GLY A 64 -6.60 4.18 14.33
N GLU A 65 -6.24 5.30 14.93
CA GLU A 65 -7.03 6.52 14.91
C GLU A 65 -7.07 7.17 13.52
N LEU A 66 -5.92 7.20 12.83
CA LEU A 66 -5.84 7.70 11.46
C LEU A 66 -6.71 6.88 10.49
N LEU A 67 -6.68 5.57 10.61
CA LEU A 67 -7.49 4.68 9.77
C LEU A 67 -8.97 4.84 10.04
N ARG A 68 -9.36 5.03 11.29
CA ARG A 68 -10.75 5.33 11.66
C ARG A 68 -11.22 6.63 11.02
N LYS A 69 -10.45 7.70 11.11
CA LYS A 69 -10.78 8.98 10.48
C LYS A 69 -10.92 8.85 8.96
N ARG A 70 -10.06 8.08 8.32
CA ARG A 70 -10.16 7.82 6.86
C ARG A 70 -11.43 7.05 6.51
N ALA A 71 -11.81 6.04 7.30
CA ALA A 71 -13.04 5.30 7.11
C ALA A 71 -14.27 6.23 7.21
N GLU A 72 -14.30 7.11 8.20
CA GLU A 72 -15.37 8.11 8.38
C GLU A 72 -15.47 9.04 7.17
N VAL A 73 -14.36 9.53 6.63
CA VAL A 73 -14.33 10.39 5.44
C VAL A 73 -14.88 9.65 4.21
N TYR A 74 -14.49 8.39 4.00
CA TYR A 74 -14.98 7.58 2.89
C TYR A 74 -16.49 7.29 3.01
N GLU A 75 -16.97 6.97 4.19
CA GLU A 75 -18.40 6.75 4.42
C GLU A 75 -19.22 8.03 4.22
N ALA A 76 -18.74 9.16 4.67
CA ALA A 76 -19.37 10.46 4.43
C ALA A 76 -19.44 10.80 2.94
N ALA A 77 -18.35 10.58 2.20
CA ALA A 77 -18.31 10.80 0.75
C ALA A 77 -19.28 9.88 0.00
N LYS A 78 -19.41 8.63 0.43
CA LYS A 78 -20.37 7.68 -0.14
C LYS A 78 -21.82 8.11 0.13
N ALA A 79 -22.10 8.56 1.35
CA ALA A 79 -23.44 9.05 1.73
C ALA A 79 -23.85 10.30 0.91
N GLU A 80 -22.88 11.16 0.60
CA GLU A 80 -23.12 12.36 -0.19
C GLU A 80 -23.41 12.05 -1.66
N ARG A 81 -22.67 11.09 -2.24
CA ARG A 81 -22.80 10.72 -3.67
C ARG A 81 -22.75 9.20 -3.88
N PRO A 82 -23.80 8.48 -3.49
CA PRO A 82 -23.82 7.01 -3.56
C PRO A 82 -23.73 6.48 -5.00
N GLU A 83 -24.12 7.25 -5.99
CA GLU A 83 -24.06 6.87 -7.40
C GLU A 83 -22.63 6.67 -7.94
N ARG A 84 -21.63 7.23 -7.26
CA ARG A 84 -20.22 7.06 -7.62
C ARG A 84 -19.60 5.76 -7.09
N TRP A 85 -20.31 5.07 -6.22
CA TRP A 85 -19.82 3.88 -5.53
C TRP A 85 -20.55 2.64 -5.99
N SER A 86 -19.82 1.71 -6.58
CA SER A 86 -20.39 0.44 -7.08
C SER A 86 -20.51 -0.64 -6.02
N GLY A 87 -20.07 -0.39 -4.80
CA GLY A 87 -20.04 -1.35 -3.69
C GLY A 87 -19.65 -0.67 -2.39
N ASP A 88 -19.10 -1.45 -1.48
CA ASP A 88 -18.61 -0.94 -0.19
C ASP A 88 -17.38 -0.06 -0.35
N THR A 89 -17.15 0.79 0.66
CA THR A 89 -15.94 1.57 0.76
C THR A 89 -14.74 0.68 1.05
N ARG A 90 -13.53 1.20 0.77
CA ARG A 90 -12.30 0.48 1.08
C ARG A 90 -12.22 0.15 2.56
N SER A 91 -11.79 -1.08 2.88
CA SER A 91 -11.50 -1.47 4.25
C SER A 91 -10.24 -0.77 4.76
N TRP A 92 -10.38 -0.01 5.82
CA TRP A 92 -9.29 0.65 6.55
C TRP A 92 -8.92 -0.08 7.84
N ALA A 93 -9.27 -1.38 7.94
CA ALA A 93 -8.90 -2.19 9.09
C ALA A 93 -7.37 -2.27 9.24
N PRO A 94 -6.81 -2.10 10.46
CA PRO A 94 -5.37 -2.20 10.66
C PRO A 94 -4.89 -3.63 10.39
N ILE A 95 -3.73 -3.73 9.74
CA ILE A 95 -3.08 -5.02 9.49
C ILE A 95 -2.31 -5.41 10.74
N THR A 96 -2.70 -6.50 11.39
CA THR A 96 -2.11 -6.95 12.66
C THR A 96 -0.96 -7.92 12.45
N THR A 97 -1.00 -8.72 11.39
CA THR A 97 0.01 -9.74 11.12
C THR A 97 0.60 -9.54 9.74
N VAL A 98 1.93 -9.46 9.67
CA VAL A 98 2.69 -9.38 8.43
C VAL A 98 3.60 -10.59 8.31
N HIS A 99 3.48 -11.34 7.24
CA HIS A 99 4.34 -12.47 6.95
C HIS A 99 5.54 -12.05 6.11
N LEU A 100 6.75 -12.43 6.52
CA LEU A 100 7.97 -12.13 5.76
C LEU A 100 7.99 -12.83 4.39
N ASN A 101 7.53 -14.07 4.35
CA ASN A 101 7.39 -14.85 3.13
C ASN A 101 5.95 -15.38 3.05
N PRO A 102 5.00 -14.59 2.58
CA PRO A 102 3.64 -15.08 2.44
C PRO A 102 3.62 -16.26 1.48
N ASN A 103 3.11 -17.41 1.94
CA ASN A 103 2.83 -18.53 1.06
C ASN A 103 1.96 -18.01 -0.09
N LYS A 104 2.35 -18.29 -1.31
CA LYS A 104 1.50 -18.03 -2.46
C LYS A 104 0.21 -18.80 -2.23
N VAL A 105 -0.78 -18.15 -1.69
CA VAL A 105 -2.13 -18.68 -1.71
C VAL A 105 -2.45 -18.87 -3.18
N SER A 106 -2.59 -20.12 -3.61
CA SER A 106 -3.06 -20.41 -4.95
C SER A 106 -4.33 -19.58 -5.15
N HIS A 107 -4.24 -18.63 -6.04
CA HIS A 107 -5.41 -17.84 -6.44
C HIS A 107 -6.41 -18.87 -6.98
N ARG A 108 -7.41 -19.23 -6.19
CA ARG A 108 -8.59 -19.88 -6.74
C ARG A 108 -9.09 -18.94 -7.83
N PRO A 109 -9.08 -19.36 -9.09
CA PRO A 109 -9.64 -18.52 -10.13
C PRO A 109 -11.08 -18.21 -9.70
N SER A 110 -11.38 -16.94 -9.56
CA SER A 110 -12.75 -16.50 -9.35
C SER A 110 -13.61 -17.14 -10.43
N PRO A 111 -14.77 -17.73 -10.09
CA PRO A 111 -15.64 -18.35 -11.08
C PRO A 111 -15.95 -17.28 -12.14
N LYS A 112 -15.49 -17.53 -13.36
CA LYS A 112 -15.81 -16.66 -14.50
C LYS A 112 -17.32 -16.51 -14.52
N ARG A 113 -17.78 -15.31 -14.26
CA ARG A 113 -19.17 -14.94 -14.36
C ARG A 113 -19.65 -15.37 -15.76
N ARG A 114 -20.37 -16.49 -15.84
CA ARG A 114 -20.99 -16.97 -17.07
C ARG A 114 -21.82 -15.81 -17.60
N LYS A 115 -21.40 -15.19 -18.69
CA LYS A 115 -22.29 -14.32 -19.47
C LYS A 115 -23.49 -15.19 -19.81
N LYS A 116 -24.66 -14.90 -19.22
CA LYS A 116 -25.91 -15.40 -19.74
C LYS A 116 -26.00 -14.88 -21.17
N THR A 117 -25.71 -15.74 -22.11
CA THR A 117 -26.08 -15.55 -23.48
C THR A 117 -27.59 -15.45 -23.47
N ALA A 118 -28.13 -14.27 -23.71
CA ALA A 118 -29.54 -14.11 -23.94
C ALA A 118 -29.86 -14.97 -25.16
N LEU A 119 -30.64 -16.02 -24.96
CA LEU A 119 -31.21 -16.77 -26.05
C LEU A 119 -32.13 -15.79 -26.82
N LYS A 120 -31.65 -15.38 -27.97
CA LYS A 120 -32.51 -14.69 -28.92
C LYS A 120 -33.55 -15.69 -29.35
N LYS A 121 -34.77 -15.57 -28.82
CA LYS A 121 -35.91 -16.33 -29.24
C LYS A 121 -36.19 -15.86 -30.66
N ALA A 122 -35.77 -16.63 -31.66
CA ALA A 122 -36.23 -16.47 -33.03
C ALA A 122 -37.68 -16.92 -33.06
N ALA A 123 -38.57 -15.98 -33.30
CA ALA A 123 -39.95 -16.31 -33.65
C ALA A 123 -40.01 -16.78 -35.11
#